data_002cb26a044fa2d865556ac62e345590
#
_entry.id   002cb26a044fa2d865556ac62e345590
#
_cell.length_a   1.000
_cell.length_b   1.000
_cell.length_c   1.000
_cell.angle_alpha   90.00
_cell.angle_beta   90.00
_cell.angle_gamma   90.00
#
_symmetry.space_group_name_H-M   'P 1'
#
loop_
_entity.id
_entity.type
_entity.pdbx_description
1 polymer ?
#
loop_
_entity_poly.entity_id
_entity_poly.type
_entity_poly.pdbx_seq_one_letter_code
_entity_poly.pdbx_strand_id
1 'polypeptide(L)'
;RLEDGEEFDIDDVIEAFVDIKTGVSPSEKLYWRRNKIQRDVACVFLLDVSASTAESIEDSSSSNDWDVPDDPVDYMKWVKSRRKSGIVRTYKRIIDVEKEASVLIIDALENLGDQYGIYCFSGYGRENVEFYTIKDLDEKFNDSISGRIDRVAPLHATRMGPAIRHTITKLADHEARSRFIFLITDGRPQDRGYSRQGVEKEYAVYDTRQALIEARQQGITPFCLTVDKSGHDYLKTMMDDFSYEVLSDISMLPARLPELYKNLTT
;
A
#
# COMPACT_ATOMS: atom_id res chain seq x y z
N ARG A 1 -20.46 30.39 13.10
CA ARG A 1 -21.87 30.76 13.16
C ARG A 1 -22.22 31.49 11.88
N LEU A 2 -23.29 31.10 11.23
CA LEU A 2 -23.71 31.55 9.90
C LEU A 2 -25.19 31.92 9.90
N GLU A 3 -25.61 32.68 8.91
CA GLU A 3 -27.01 33.05 8.68
C GLU A 3 -27.83 31.96 8.01
N ASP A 4 -27.13 30.94 7.42
CA ASP A 4 -27.72 29.78 6.77
C ASP A 4 -26.83 28.52 7.00
N GLY A 5 -27.43 27.36 7.26
CA GLY A 5 -26.71 26.14 7.57
C GLY A 5 -27.60 24.91 7.72
N GLU A 6 -26.98 23.75 7.95
CA GLU A 6 -27.66 22.44 8.04
C GLU A 6 -28.19 22.12 9.45
N GLU A 7 -27.59 22.69 10.49
CA GLU A 7 -27.94 22.45 11.90
C GLU A 7 -28.07 23.77 12.65
N PHE A 8 -29.03 23.86 13.57
CA PHE A 8 -29.17 24.98 14.48
C PHE A 8 -28.26 24.84 15.69
N ASP A 9 -27.61 25.92 16.10
CA ASP A 9 -27.05 26.00 17.43
C ASP A 9 -28.17 26.22 18.45
N ILE A 10 -28.45 25.23 19.27
CA ILE A 10 -29.58 25.27 20.22
C ILE A 10 -29.40 26.40 21.23
N ASP A 11 -28.17 26.69 21.68
CA ASP A 11 -27.89 27.74 22.64
C ASP A 11 -28.12 29.11 22.01
N ASP A 12 -27.70 29.33 20.76
CA ASP A 12 -27.94 30.57 20.03
C ASP A 12 -29.44 30.78 19.70
N VAL A 13 -30.19 29.71 19.45
CA VAL A 13 -31.63 29.77 19.28
C VAL A 13 -32.32 30.17 20.57
N ILE A 14 -31.91 29.62 21.71
CA ILE A 14 -32.46 29.97 23.03
C ILE A 14 -32.15 31.46 23.33
N GLU A 15 -30.92 31.92 23.07
CA GLU A 15 -30.49 33.32 23.28
C GLU A 15 -31.33 34.24 22.38
N ALA A 16 -31.53 33.93 21.11
CA ALA A 16 -32.40 34.67 20.19
C ALA A 16 -33.85 34.79 20.68
N PHE A 17 -34.39 33.69 21.28
CA PHE A 17 -35.72 33.72 21.89
C PHE A 17 -35.79 34.67 23.13
N VAL A 18 -34.74 34.72 23.94
CA VAL A 18 -34.64 35.63 25.07
C VAL A 18 -34.56 37.07 24.59
N ASP A 19 -33.75 37.36 23.58
CA ASP A 19 -33.60 38.66 22.96
C ASP A 19 -34.92 39.20 22.41
N ILE A 20 -35.66 38.36 21.67
CA ILE A 20 -36.99 38.71 21.16
C ILE A 20 -37.94 39.08 22.31
N LYS A 21 -37.93 38.31 23.40
CA LYS A 21 -38.81 38.56 24.56
C LYS A 21 -38.41 39.80 25.34
N THR A 22 -37.15 40.19 25.34
CA THR A 22 -36.62 41.38 25.99
C THR A 22 -36.62 42.61 25.13
N GLY A 23 -37.08 42.49 23.83
CA GLY A 23 -37.14 43.59 22.89
C GLY A 23 -35.78 43.96 22.25
N VAL A 24 -34.81 43.06 22.36
CA VAL A 24 -33.50 43.18 21.70
C VAL A 24 -33.56 42.50 20.35
N SER A 25 -32.87 43.06 19.36
CA SER A 25 -32.80 42.44 18.02
C SER A 25 -31.92 41.18 18.11
N PRO A 26 -32.46 39.96 17.79
CA PRO A 26 -31.69 38.74 17.90
C PRO A 26 -30.59 38.64 16.83
N SER A 27 -29.58 37.85 17.11
CA SER A 27 -28.54 37.49 16.12
C SER A 27 -29.14 36.63 15.00
N GLU A 28 -28.87 36.96 13.74
CA GLU A 28 -29.26 36.17 12.59
C GLU A 28 -28.37 34.91 12.38
N LYS A 29 -27.25 34.77 13.13
CA LYS A 29 -26.26 33.72 12.98
C LYS A 29 -26.55 32.50 13.87
N LEU A 30 -27.60 31.79 13.57
CA LEU A 30 -28.11 30.67 14.37
C LEU A 30 -27.70 29.30 13.85
N TYR A 31 -26.95 29.23 12.76
CA TYR A 31 -26.67 27.98 12.08
C TYR A 31 -25.22 27.56 12.17
N TRP A 32 -25.03 26.26 12.26
CA TRP A 32 -23.76 25.58 11.99
C TRP A 32 -23.81 24.99 10.57
N ARG A 33 -22.71 25.15 9.85
CA ARG A 33 -22.47 24.44 8.61
C ARG A 33 -21.39 23.41 8.89
N ARG A 34 -21.71 22.14 8.74
CA ARG A 34 -20.68 21.13 8.63
C ARG A 34 -19.97 21.35 7.29
N ASN A 35 -18.80 21.99 7.33
CA ASN A 35 -17.92 21.91 6.18
C ASN A 35 -17.50 20.43 6.07
N LYS A 36 -18.20 19.66 5.23
CA LYS A 36 -17.70 18.38 4.77
C LYS A 36 -16.41 18.69 4.06
N ILE A 37 -15.28 18.52 4.73
CA ILE A 37 -13.98 18.49 4.06
C ILE A 37 -14.08 17.27 3.17
N GLN A 38 -14.38 17.48 1.91
CA GLN A 38 -14.41 16.40 0.93
C GLN A 38 -12.97 15.89 0.86
N ARG A 39 -12.76 14.67 1.28
CA ARG A 39 -11.46 14.00 1.16
C ARG A 39 -11.14 13.91 -0.32
N ASP A 40 -9.96 14.36 -0.67
CA ASP A 40 -9.45 14.36 -2.05
C ASP A 40 -8.11 13.62 -2.04
N VAL A 41 -8.22 12.30 -1.84
CA VAL A 41 -7.09 11.39 -1.68
C VAL A 41 -7.17 10.31 -2.74
N ALA A 42 -6.07 10.09 -3.45
CA ALA A 42 -5.85 8.93 -4.28
C ALA A 42 -4.66 8.13 -3.75
N CYS A 43 -4.84 6.84 -3.55
CA CYS A 43 -3.78 5.98 -3.04
C CYS A 43 -3.63 4.69 -3.83
N VAL A 44 -2.42 4.18 -3.87
CA VAL A 44 -2.11 2.88 -4.46
C VAL A 44 -1.43 2.00 -3.43
N PHE A 45 -1.94 0.78 -3.29
CA PHE A 45 -1.29 -0.30 -2.55
C PHE A 45 -0.56 -1.18 -3.55
N LEU A 46 0.75 -1.20 -3.46
CA LEU A 46 1.65 -1.93 -4.33
C LEU A 46 2.25 -3.11 -3.56
N LEU A 47 1.75 -4.32 -3.83
CA LEU A 47 2.08 -5.54 -3.12
C LEU A 47 3.21 -6.29 -3.82
N ASP A 48 4.22 -6.66 -3.08
CA ASP A 48 5.28 -7.55 -3.53
C ASP A 48 4.75 -8.99 -3.52
N VAL A 49 4.70 -9.61 -4.68
CA VAL A 49 4.31 -11.02 -4.81
C VAL A 49 5.48 -11.89 -5.25
N SER A 50 6.66 -11.56 -4.78
CA SER A 50 7.86 -12.34 -5.02
C SER A 50 7.81 -13.73 -4.38
N ALA A 51 8.76 -14.58 -4.74
CA ALA A 51 8.77 -15.98 -4.30
C ALA A 51 8.92 -16.14 -2.78
N SER A 52 9.54 -15.18 -2.09
CA SER A 52 9.67 -15.15 -0.63
C SER A 52 8.31 -15.12 0.09
N THR A 53 7.30 -14.48 -0.51
CA THR A 53 5.94 -14.44 0.07
C THR A 53 5.26 -15.82 0.16
N ALA A 54 5.88 -16.87 -0.42
CA ALA A 54 5.46 -18.26 -0.23
C ALA A 54 5.86 -18.83 1.14
N GLU A 55 6.71 -18.14 1.90
CA GLU A 55 7.18 -18.62 3.20
C GLU A 55 6.04 -18.75 4.21
N SER A 56 6.21 -19.75 5.11
CA SER A 56 5.31 -19.94 6.25
C SER A 56 5.61 -18.92 7.35
N ILE A 57 4.58 -18.40 7.96
CA ILE A 57 4.72 -17.48 9.10
C ILE A 57 5.29 -18.21 10.33
N GLU A 58 5.00 -19.49 10.46
CA GLU A 58 5.45 -20.32 11.62
C GLU A 58 6.93 -20.69 11.52
N ASP A 59 7.49 -20.75 10.30
CA ASP A 59 8.90 -21.13 10.05
C ASP A 59 9.89 -19.97 10.05
N SER A 60 9.50 -18.78 10.47
CA SER A 60 10.39 -17.61 10.52
C SER A 60 11.60 -17.75 11.48
N SER A 61 11.77 -18.90 12.14
CA SER A 61 12.94 -19.23 12.95
C SER A 61 14.09 -19.88 12.16
N SER A 62 13.88 -20.27 10.92
CA SER A 62 14.93 -20.80 10.05
C SER A 62 15.35 -19.73 9.03
N SER A 63 16.30 -18.90 9.41
CA SER A 63 17.07 -18.06 8.50
C SER A 63 17.72 -18.94 7.44
N ASN A 64 17.16 -19.02 6.26
CA ASN A 64 17.85 -19.63 5.15
C ASN A 64 18.04 -18.64 4.04
N ASP A 65 19.30 -18.39 3.79
CA ASP A 65 19.85 -17.84 2.58
C ASP A 65 19.15 -18.51 1.37
N TRP A 66 18.22 -17.80 0.78
CA TRP A 66 17.52 -18.27 -0.39
C TRP A 66 18.45 -18.10 -1.58
N ASP A 67 19.31 -19.07 -1.81
CA ASP A 67 20.03 -19.19 -3.07
C ASP A 67 19.00 -19.39 -4.19
N VAL A 68 18.56 -18.27 -4.76
CA VAL A 68 17.82 -18.28 -6.02
C VAL A 68 18.79 -18.81 -7.06
N PRO A 69 18.52 -19.98 -7.69
CA PRO A 69 19.45 -20.55 -8.64
C PRO A 69 19.75 -19.59 -9.78
N ASP A 70 21.02 -19.36 -10.06
CA ASP A 70 21.48 -18.48 -11.14
C ASP A 70 21.21 -19.04 -12.52
N ASP A 71 21.05 -20.36 -12.65
CA ASP A 71 20.75 -21.03 -13.90
C ASP A 71 19.25 -20.95 -14.23
N PRO A 72 18.85 -20.53 -15.45
CA PRO A 72 17.44 -20.42 -15.85
C PRO A 72 16.64 -21.70 -15.74
N VAL A 73 17.28 -22.86 -15.97
CA VAL A 73 16.62 -24.17 -15.93
C VAL A 73 16.36 -24.58 -14.48
N ASP A 74 17.34 -24.35 -13.61
CA ASP A 74 17.23 -24.66 -12.18
C ASP A 74 16.30 -23.68 -11.48
N TYR A 75 16.30 -22.39 -11.87
CA TYR A 75 15.29 -21.42 -11.44
C TYR A 75 13.87 -21.86 -11.80
N MET A 76 13.64 -22.30 -13.04
CA MET A 76 12.32 -22.79 -13.46
C MET A 76 11.92 -24.08 -12.74
N LYS A 77 12.87 -24.97 -12.42
CA LYS A 77 12.63 -26.15 -11.59
C LYS A 77 12.27 -25.76 -10.16
N TRP A 78 13.00 -24.80 -9.59
CA TRP A 78 12.77 -24.26 -8.27
C TRP A 78 11.38 -23.62 -8.15
N VAL A 79 10.98 -22.76 -9.11
CA VAL A 79 9.63 -22.20 -9.19
C VAL A 79 8.55 -23.28 -9.35
N LYS A 80 8.79 -24.28 -10.23
CA LYS A 80 7.85 -25.39 -10.44
C LYS A 80 7.72 -26.31 -9.22
N SER A 81 8.80 -26.55 -8.49
CA SER A 81 8.75 -27.37 -7.27
C SER A 81 7.89 -26.70 -6.19
N ARG A 82 7.96 -25.36 -6.07
CA ARG A 82 7.13 -24.59 -5.15
C ARG A 82 5.66 -24.50 -5.56
N ARG A 83 5.37 -24.48 -6.86
CA ARG A 83 3.98 -24.54 -7.36
C ARG A 83 3.36 -25.92 -7.21
N LYS A 84 4.17 -27.00 -7.24
CA LYS A 84 3.70 -28.41 -7.21
C LYS A 84 3.40 -28.96 -5.82
N SER A 85 3.79 -28.29 -4.73
CA SER A 85 3.43 -28.76 -3.39
C SER A 85 1.94 -28.52 -3.10
N GLY A 86 1.08 -29.21 -3.85
CA GLY A 86 -0.37 -29.32 -3.63
C GLY A 86 -0.74 -30.13 -2.37
N ILE A 87 0.11 -30.13 -1.38
CA ILE A 87 -0.19 -30.64 -0.04
C ILE A 87 -1.21 -29.68 0.57
N VAL A 88 -2.25 -30.20 1.16
CA VAL A 88 -3.19 -29.44 1.99
C VAL A 88 -2.36 -28.63 2.98
N ARG A 89 -2.27 -27.32 2.74
CA ARG A 89 -1.37 -26.45 3.50
C ARG A 89 -2.01 -26.20 4.86
N THR A 90 -1.38 -26.67 5.89
CA THR A 90 -1.79 -26.47 7.28
C THR A 90 -1.23 -25.16 7.89
N TYR A 91 -0.38 -24.45 7.14
CA TYR A 91 0.29 -23.22 7.61
C TYR A 91 -0.11 -22.01 6.76
N LYS A 92 -0.19 -20.86 7.40
CA LYS A 92 -0.46 -19.56 6.79
C LYS A 92 0.84 -18.97 6.22
N ARG A 93 0.80 -18.45 5.01
CA ARG A 93 1.94 -17.84 4.31
C ARG A 93 1.89 -16.32 4.41
N ILE A 94 3.01 -15.67 4.10
CA ILE A 94 3.10 -14.20 3.99
C ILE A 94 2.04 -13.68 3.00
N ILE A 95 1.95 -14.26 1.80
CA ILE A 95 0.96 -13.88 0.78
C ILE A 95 -0.50 -13.99 1.27
N ASP A 96 -0.79 -14.95 2.14
CA ASP A 96 -2.15 -15.15 2.65
C ASP A 96 -2.53 -13.99 3.63
N VAL A 97 -1.56 -13.47 4.38
CA VAL A 97 -1.73 -12.28 5.24
C VAL A 97 -1.86 -11.00 4.42
N GLU A 98 -1.09 -10.86 3.34
CA GLU A 98 -1.22 -9.73 2.41
C GLU A 98 -2.59 -9.67 1.76
N LYS A 99 -3.16 -10.82 1.40
CA LYS A 99 -4.55 -10.91 0.92
C LYS A 99 -5.56 -10.45 1.98
N GLU A 100 -5.42 -10.92 3.22
CA GLU A 100 -6.27 -10.48 4.33
C GLU A 100 -6.16 -8.97 4.56
N ALA A 101 -4.93 -8.44 4.57
CA ALA A 101 -4.69 -7.01 4.69
C ALA A 101 -5.35 -6.21 3.55
N SER A 102 -5.28 -6.74 2.33
CA SER A 102 -5.92 -6.13 1.16
C SER A 102 -7.44 -6.07 1.31
N VAL A 103 -8.08 -7.10 1.84
CA VAL A 103 -9.52 -7.11 2.08
C VAL A 103 -9.89 -6.08 3.15
N LEU A 104 -9.15 -6.01 4.24
CA LEU A 104 -9.44 -5.06 5.33
C LEU A 104 -9.21 -3.62 4.92
N ILE A 105 -8.19 -3.33 4.12
CA ILE A 105 -7.97 -1.97 3.63
C ILE A 105 -9.05 -1.56 2.62
N ILE A 106 -9.52 -2.48 1.79
CA ILE A 106 -10.64 -2.23 0.88
C ILE A 106 -11.90 -1.81 1.66
N ASP A 107 -12.26 -2.58 2.69
CA ASP A 107 -13.42 -2.27 3.51
C ASP A 107 -13.31 -0.87 4.15
N ALA A 108 -12.13 -0.53 4.66
CA ALA A 108 -11.87 0.79 5.22
C ALA A 108 -11.99 1.91 4.19
N LEU A 109 -11.46 1.72 2.97
CA LEU A 109 -11.45 2.73 1.91
C LEU A 109 -12.82 2.93 1.26
N GLU A 110 -13.60 1.86 1.06
CA GLU A 110 -14.98 1.96 0.58
C GLU A 110 -15.84 2.77 1.55
N ASN A 111 -15.62 2.62 2.87
CA ASN A 111 -16.32 3.40 3.89
C ASN A 111 -15.88 4.88 3.91
N LEU A 112 -14.61 5.18 3.58
CA LEU A 112 -14.09 6.55 3.52
C LEU A 112 -14.45 7.27 2.23
N GLY A 113 -14.65 6.53 1.13
CA GLY A 113 -14.93 7.06 -0.20
C GLY A 113 -13.71 7.65 -0.90
N ASP A 114 -12.49 7.28 -0.49
CA ASP A 114 -11.24 7.68 -1.14
C ASP A 114 -11.02 6.87 -2.43
N GLN A 115 -10.29 7.45 -3.39
CA GLN A 115 -9.89 6.72 -4.59
C GLN A 115 -8.68 5.82 -4.29
N TYR A 116 -8.77 4.55 -4.67
CA TYR A 116 -7.69 3.61 -4.41
C TYR A 116 -7.51 2.57 -5.52
N GLY A 117 -6.25 2.19 -5.74
CA GLY A 117 -5.84 1.08 -6.58
C GLY A 117 -5.05 0.04 -5.79
N ILE A 118 -5.18 -1.22 -6.19
CA ILE A 118 -4.39 -2.33 -5.62
C ILE A 118 -3.72 -3.06 -6.77
N TYR A 119 -2.41 -3.11 -6.72
CA TYR A 119 -1.59 -3.76 -7.73
C TYR A 119 -0.57 -4.68 -7.08
N CYS A 120 -0.22 -5.73 -7.80
CA CYS A 120 0.85 -6.63 -7.40
C CYS A 120 2.00 -6.54 -8.39
N PHE A 121 3.22 -6.74 -7.93
CA PHE A 121 4.38 -6.76 -8.80
C PHE A 121 5.32 -7.93 -8.50
N SER A 122 6.03 -8.32 -9.52
CA SER A 122 7.14 -9.26 -9.47
C SER A 122 8.08 -8.97 -10.65
N GLY A 123 9.18 -9.72 -10.78
CA GLY A 123 10.07 -9.55 -11.90
C GLY A 123 10.97 -10.76 -12.11
N TYR A 124 11.39 -10.94 -13.35
CA TYR A 124 12.39 -11.93 -13.73
C TYR A 124 13.34 -11.35 -14.78
N GLY A 125 14.41 -10.74 -14.31
CA GLY A 125 15.33 -10.07 -15.17
C GLY A 125 14.80 -8.74 -15.72
N ARG A 126 15.64 -8.06 -16.48
CA ARG A 126 15.37 -6.70 -16.98
C ARG A 126 14.18 -6.61 -17.93
N GLU A 127 13.97 -7.65 -18.73
CA GLU A 127 12.98 -7.66 -19.81
C GLU A 127 11.58 -8.14 -19.34
N ASN A 128 11.49 -8.73 -18.14
CA ASN A 128 10.26 -9.30 -17.63
C ASN A 128 9.89 -8.69 -16.29
N VAL A 129 9.32 -7.50 -16.33
CA VAL A 129 8.71 -6.86 -15.16
C VAL A 129 7.21 -7.13 -15.20
N GLU A 130 6.72 -7.78 -14.18
CA GLU A 130 5.33 -8.21 -14.06
C GLU A 130 4.58 -7.23 -13.16
N PHE A 131 3.45 -6.74 -13.64
CA PHE A 131 2.59 -5.82 -12.91
C PHE A 131 1.14 -6.27 -13.10
N TYR A 132 0.47 -6.62 -12.01
CA TYR A 132 -0.88 -7.18 -12.03
C TYR A 132 -1.87 -6.24 -11.38
N THR A 133 -2.96 -5.95 -12.08
CA THR A 133 -4.04 -5.14 -11.57
C THR A 133 -5.04 -6.02 -10.81
N ILE A 134 -5.12 -5.81 -9.50
CA ILE A 134 -6.17 -6.39 -8.66
C ILE A 134 -7.41 -5.51 -8.72
N LYS A 135 -7.24 -4.21 -8.46
CA LYS A 135 -8.26 -3.17 -8.63
C LYS A 135 -7.59 -1.93 -9.21
N ASP A 136 -8.13 -1.40 -10.30
CA ASP A 136 -7.67 -0.11 -10.84
C ASP A 136 -8.28 1.06 -10.04
N LEU A 137 -7.64 2.23 -10.11
CA LEU A 137 -8.07 3.44 -9.42
C LEU A 137 -9.52 3.82 -9.76
N ASP A 138 -9.90 3.72 -11.04
CA ASP A 138 -11.23 4.07 -11.53
C ASP A 138 -12.27 2.93 -11.42
N GLU A 139 -11.82 1.73 -11.01
CA GLU A 139 -12.69 0.57 -10.91
C GLU A 139 -13.47 0.61 -9.59
N LYS A 140 -14.80 0.46 -9.65
CA LYS A 140 -15.61 0.26 -8.45
C LYS A 140 -15.45 -1.16 -7.92
N PHE A 141 -15.46 -1.29 -6.60
CA PHE A 141 -15.38 -2.61 -5.96
C PHE A 141 -16.51 -3.52 -6.41
N ASN A 142 -16.19 -4.77 -6.73
CA ASN A 142 -17.14 -5.80 -7.18
C ASN A 142 -16.56 -7.20 -6.90
N ASP A 143 -17.40 -8.23 -7.04
CA ASP A 143 -17.05 -9.63 -6.77
C ASP A 143 -15.86 -10.14 -7.60
N SER A 144 -15.62 -9.57 -8.77
CA SER A 144 -14.50 -9.97 -9.63
C SER A 144 -13.16 -9.54 -9.00
N ILE A 145 -13.13 -8.44 -8.24
CA ILE A 145 -11.94 -7.99 -7.50
C ILE A 145 -11.60 -8.99 -6.39
N SER A 146 -12.60 -9.45 -5.64
CA SER A 146 -12.42 -10.51 -4.63
C SER A 146 -11.82 -11.78 -5.26
N GLY A 147 -12.33 -12.17 -6.43
CA GLY A 147 -11.77 -13.30 -7.19
C GLY A 147 -10.35 -13.06 -7.73
N ARG A 148 -9.94 -11.80 -7.98
CA ARG A 148 -8.55 -11.48 -8.35
C ARG A 148 -7.64 -11.59 -7.12
N ILE A 149 -8.06 -11.11 -5.95
CA ILE A 149 -7.31 -11.27 -4.70
C ILE A 149 -7.05 -12.73 -4.40
N ASP A 150 -8.06 -13.60 -4.51
CA ASP A 150 -7.90 -15.02 -4.29
C ASP A 150 -6.84 -15.68 -5.19
N ARG A 151 -6.73 -15.22 -6.43
CA ARG A 151 -5.78 -15.75 -7.42
C ARG A 151 -4.35 -15.24 -7.24
N VAL A 152 -4.12 -14.21 -6.43
CA VAL A 152 -2.77 -13.74 -6.13
C VAL A 152 -1.95 -14.91 -5.60
N ALA A 153 -0.77 -15.10 -6.15
CA ALA A 153 0.14 -16.19 -5.80
C ALA A 153 1.58 -15.72 -5.88
N PRO A 154 2.48 -16.28 -5.07
CA PRO A 154 3.91 -15.98 -5.16
C PRO A 154 4.47 -16.29 -6.55
N LEU A 155 5.27 -15.39 -7.09
CA LEU A 155 5.81 -15.49 -8.45
C LEU A 155 7.34 -15.57 -8.46
N HIS A 156 7.99 -14.49 -8.88
CA HIS A 156 9.42 -14.48 -9.20
C HIS A 156 10.22 -13.66 -8.17
N ALA A 157 11.04 -12.74 -8.64
CA ALA A 157 11.91 -11.88 -7.84
C ALA A 157 11.27 -10.52 -7.55
N THR A 158 11.92 -9.75 -6.68
CA THR A 158 11.45 -8.45 -6.19
C THR A 158 12.05 -7.33 -7.02
N ARG A 159 11.32 -6.84 -8.04
CA ARG A 159 11.77 -5.73 -8.90
C ARG A 159 10.95 -4.47 -8.67
N MET A 160 11.29 -3.72 -7.62
CA MET A 160 10.51 -2.58 -7.11
C MET A 160 10.56 -1.35 -8.00
N GLY A 161 11.75 -0.94 -8.47
CA GLY A 161 11.95 0.33 -9.17
C GLY A 161 11.01 0.54 -10.36
N PRO A 162 10.96 -0.37 -11.34
CA PRO A 162 10.02 -0.28 -12.46
C PRO A 162 8.54 -0.33 -12.03
N ALA A 163 8.20 -1.13 -11.01
CA ALA A 163 6.84 -1.22 -10.51
C ALA A 163 6.37 0.11 -9.90
N ILE A 164 7.23 0.77 -9.12
CA ILE A 164 6.96 2.10 -8.57
C ILE A 164 6.77 3.11 -9.69
N ARG A 165 7.65 3.15 -10.70
CA ARG A 165 7.53 4.06 -11.85
C ARG A 165 6.23 3.84 -12.62
N HIS A 166 5.83 2.59 -12.83
CA HIS A 166 4.54 2.30 -13.46
C HIS A 166 3.36 2.76 -12.58
N THR A 167 3.45 2.62 -11.27
CA THR A 167 2.45 3.14 -10.34
C THR A 167 2.37 4.67 -10.38
N ILE A 168 3.51 5.35 -10.52
CA ILE A 168 3.56 6.80 -10.69
C ILE A 168 2.76 7.22 -11.93
N THR A 169 2.92 6.53 -13.07
CA THR A 169 2.13 6.85 -14.28
C THR A 169 0.64 6.65 -14.06
N LYS A 170 0.23 5.62 -13.32
CA LYS A 170 -1.16 5.40 -12.96
C LYS A 170 -1.74 6.54 -12.11
N LEU A 171 -0.99 7.03 -11.12
CA LEU A 171 -1.42 8.12 -10.24
C LEU A 171 -1.32 9.50 -10.89
N ALA A 172 -0.47 9.68 -11.90
CA ALA A 172 -0.30 10.95 -12.58
C ALA A 172 -1.55 11.38 -13.33
N ASP A 173 -2.34 10.42 -13.83
CA ASP A 173 -3.59 10.66 -14.55
C ASP A 173 -4.76 11.05 -13.63
N HIS A 174 -4.56 11.00 -12.30
CA HIS A 174 -5.59 11.31 -11.30
C HIS A 174 -5.36 12.67 -10.64
N GLU A 175 -6.36 13.53 -10.74
CA GLU A 175 -6.39 14.84 -10.10
C GLU A 175 -6.84 14.71 -8.64
N ALA A 176 -5.92 14.31 -7.74
CA ALA A 176 -6.16 14.30 -6.31
C ALA A 176 -5.19 15.23 -5.60
N ARG A 177 -5.68 15.92 -4.55
CA ARG A 177 -4.87 16.84 -3.73
C ARG A 177 -3.74 16.12 -3.02
N SER A 178 -4.02 14.92 -2.51
CA SER A 178 -3.05 14.08 -1.81
C SER A 178 -2.95 12.73 -2.50
N ARG A 179 -1.74 12.37 -2.91
CA ARG A 179 -1.47 11.11 -3.60
C ARG A 179 -0.44 10.29 -2.85
N PHE A 180 -0.73 9.00 -2.63
CA PHE A 180 0.11 8.09 -1.85
C PHE A 180 0.43 6.80 -2.60
N ILE A 181 1.63 6.27 -2.38
CA ILE A 181 2.01 4.90 -2.72
C ILE A 181 2.38 4.16 -1.45
N PHE A 182 1.64 3.12 -1.11
CA PHE A 182 1.95 2.20 -0.03
C PHE A 182 2.63 0.97 -0.62
N LEU A 183 3.95 0.89 -0.47
CA LEU A 183 4.74 -0.27 -0.89
C LEU A 183 4.75 -1.29 0.25
N ILE A 184 4.24 -2.49 -0.01
CA ILE A 184 4.20 -3.59 0.95
C ILE A 184 5.11 -4.68 0.41
N THR A 185 6.13 -5.05 1.19
CA THR A 185 7.16 -6.02 0.79
C THR A 185 7.67 -6.81 1.99
N ASP A 186 8.05 -8.05 1.77
CA ASP A 186 8.64 -8.93 2.78
C ASP A 186 10.16 -8.86 2.81
N GLY A 187 10.79 -8.16 1.85
CA GLY A 187 12.24 -8.13 1.74
C GLY A 187 12.81 -6.98 0.91
N ARG A 188 14.10 -7.09 0.64
CA ARG A 188 14.82 -6.10 -0.16
C ARG A 188 14.61 -6.32 -1.64
N PRO A 189 14.77 -5.26 -2.48
CA PRO A 189 14.76 -5.41 -3.92
C PRO A 189 15.90 -6.32 -4.36
N GLN A 190 15.54 -7.40 -5.03
CA GLN A 190 16.49 -8.38 -5.55
C GLN A 190 15.95 -9.03 -6.82
N ASP A 191 16.72 -8.92 -7.91
CA ASP A 191 16.38 -9.56 -9.17
C ASP A 191 17.65 -9.79 -10.00
N ARG A 192 17.68 -10.89 -10.73
CA ARG A 192 18.79 -11.30 -11.60
C ARG A 192 19.21 -10.23 -12.63
N GLY A 193 18.28 -9.42 -13.10
CA GLY A 193 18.55 -8.36 -14.07
C GLY A 193 19.39 -7.18 -13.56
N TYR A 194 19.68 -7.15 -12.27
CA TYR A 194 20.60 -6.18 -11.66
C TYR A 194 22.04 -6.71 -11.58
N SER A 195 22.28 -8.00 -11.96
CA SER A 195 23.60 -8.63 -11.90
C SER A 195 24.57 -8.11 -12.93
N ARG A 196 25.47 -7.25 -12.52
CA ARG A 196 26.75 -7.03 -13.18
C ARG A 196 27.85 -6.98 -12.12
N GLN A 197 28.70 -8.00 -12.07
CA GLN A 197 29.96 -7.98 -11.30
C GLN A 197 29.82 -7.82 -9.77
N GLY A 198 28.91 -8.53 -9.12
CA GLY A 198 28.84 -8.59 -7.66
C GLY A 198 28.20 -7.38 -6.95
N VAL A 199 27.68 -6.39 -7.69
CA VAL A 199 27.07 -5.14 -7.15
C VAL A 199 25.55 -5.17 -7.24
N GLU A 200 24.96 -6.34 -7.41
CA GLU A 200 23.52 -6.54 -7.64
C GLU A 200 22.62 -5.89 -6.61
N LYS A 201 22.94 -6.20 -5.37
CA LYS A 201 22.08 -5.83 -4.22
C LYS A 201 22.01 -4.33 -4.03
N GLU A 202 23.13 -3.64 -4.19
CA GLU A 202 23.20 -2.19 -4.05
C GLU A 202 22.50 -1.48 -5.21
N TYR A 203 22.68 -1.95 -6.44
CA TYR A 203 22.05 -1.34 -7.60
C TYR A 203 20.52 -1.40 -7.53
N ALA A 204 19.95 -2.53 -7.11
CA ALA A 204 18.51 -2.68 -6.91
C ALA A 204 17.94 -1.71 -5.86
N VAL A 205 18.67 -1.52 -4.76
CA VAL A 205 18.34 -0.56 -3.70
C VAL A 205 18.36 0.88 -4.23
N TYR A 206 19.42 1.25 -4.98
CA TYR A 206 19.52 2.60 -5.57
C TYR A 206 18.49 2.85 -6.67
N ASP A 207 18.16 1.86 -7.51
CA ASP A 207 17.10 1.99 -8.51
C ASP A 207 15.73 2.22 -7.85
N THR A 208 15.44 1.48 -6.76
CA THR A 208 14.22 1.67 -5.97
C THR A 208 14.20 3.05 -5.32
N ARG A 209 15.29 3.48 -4.70
CA ARG A 209 15.43 4.82 -4.12
C ARG A 209 15.16 5.91 -5.18
N GLN A 210 15.75 5.77 -6.36
CA GLN A 210 15.53 6.71 -7.43
C GLN A 210 14.06 6.79 -7.86
N ALA A 211 13.38 5.64 -7.96
CA ALA A 211 11.94 5.61 -8.27
C ALA A 211 11.08 6.29 -7.19
N LEU A 212 11.45 6.16 -5.91
CA LEU A 212 10.78 6.86 -4.80
C LEU A 212 10.99 8.39 -4.86
N ILE A 213 12.19 8.83 -5.24
CA ILE A 213 12.50 10.26 -5.49
C ILE A 213 11.64 10.79 -6.64
N GLU A 214 11.54 10.03 -7.74
CA GLU A 214 10.69 10.37 -8.89
C GLU A 214 9.22 10.51 -8.48
N ALA A 215 8.70 9.61 -7.62
CA ALA A 215 7.34 9.72 -7.07
C ALA A 215 7.14 11.04 -6.32
N ARG A 216 8.07 11.38 -5.42
CA ARG A 216 8.02 12.62 -4.63
C ARG A 216 8.10 13.87 -5.48
N GLN A 217 8.92 13.87 -6.54
CA GLN A 217 9.01 14.98 -7.50
C GLN A 217 7.70 15.25 -8.23
N GLN A 218 6.85 14.23 -8.37
CA GLN A 218 5.51 14.34 -8.94
C GLN A 218 4.41 14.58 -7.89
N GLY A 219 4.78 14.92 -6.67
CA GLY A 219 3.83 15.20 -5.57
C GLY A 219 3.13 13.95 -5.06
N ILE A 220 3.73 12.77 -5.21
CA ILE A 220 3.23 11.51 -4.67
C ILE A 220 4.06 11.16 -3.44
N THR A 221 3.40 10.87 -2.32
CA THR A 221 4.06 10.50 -1.06
C THR A 221 4.21 8.99 -0.96
N PRO A 222 5.43 8.45 -1.05
CA PRO A 222 5.66 7.03 -0.84
C PRO A 222 5.78 6.69 0.64
N PHE A 223 5.22 5.55 1.01
CA PHE A 223 5.37 4.93 2.32
C PHE A 223 5.69 3.43 2.13
N CYS A 224 6.68 2.91 2.86
CA CYS A 224 7.04 1.50 2.79
C CYS A 224 6.67 0.78 4.08
N LEU A 225 6.01 -0.36 3.95
CA LEU A 225 5.67 -1.26 5.04
C LEU A 225 6.34 -2.62 4.77
N THR A 226 7.20 -3.05 5.68
CA THR A 226 7.99 -4.28 5.50
C THR A 226 8.07 -5.10 6.77
N VAL A 227 8.36 -6.39 6.63
CA VAL A 227 8.61 -7.32 7.74
C VAL A 227 10.08 -7.74 7.85
N ASP A 228 10.91 -7.26 6.94
CA ASP A 228 12.34 -7.61 6.95
C ASP A 228 13.08 -6.99 8.14
N LYS A 229 13.24 -7.78 9.20
CA LYS A 229 13.97 -7.38 10.41
C LYS A 229 15.50 -7.26 10.20
N SER A 230 16.02 -7.96 9.19
CA SER A 230 17.46 -7.97 8.88
C SER A 230 17.87 -6.78 8.00
N GLY A 231 16.91 -6.08 7.44
CA GLY A 231 17.08 -5.11 6.38
C GLY A 231 17.39 -3.67 6.79
N HIS A 232 17.72 -3.39 8.04
CA HIS A 232 17.90 -2.01 8.50
C HIS A 232 18.87 -1.16 7.66
N ASP A 233 19.93 -1.75 7.14
CA ASP A 233 20.95 -0.98 6.39
C ASP A 233 20.49 -0.62 4.98
N TYR A 234 19.87 -1.55 4.25
CA TYR A 234 19.34 -1.23 2.91
C TYR A 234 18.10 -0.34 3.00
N LEU A 235 17.23 -0.52 4.01
CA LEU A 235 16.07 0.34 4.22
C LEU A 235 16.48 1.79 4.48
N LYS A 236 17.49 2.02 5.29
CA LYS A 236 18.05 3.37 5.50
C LYS A 236 18.54 3.97 4.18
N THR A 237 19.25 3.20 3.36
CA THR A 237 19.75 3.68 2.07
C THR A 237 18.61 3.92 1.08
N MET A 238 17.63 3.02 1.02
CA MET A 238 16.50 3.07 0.11
C MET A 238 15.51 4.17 0.48
N MET A 239 15.22 4.30 1.78
CA MET A 239 14.15 5.13 2.32
C MET A 239 14.66 6.43 2.97
N ASP A 240 15.94 6.69 3.03
CA ASP A 240 16.67 7.82 3.62
C ASP A 240 15.80 9.04 4.05
N ASP A 241 15.11 9.65 3.08
CA ASP A 241 14.20 10.79 3.24
C ASP A 241 12.71 10.40 3.26
N PHE A 242 12.36 9.11 3.26
CA PHE A 242 11.00 8.62 3.13
C PHE A 242 10.51 7.90 4.39
N SER A 243 9.19 7.94 4.61
CA SER A 243 8.59 7.24 5.74
C SER A 243 8.48 5.75 5.48
N TYR A 244 8.88 4.94 6.47
CA TYR A 244 8.71 3.50 6.44
C TYR A 244 8.42 2.95 7.83
N GLU A 245 7.82 1.78 7.89
CA GLU A 245 7.62 1.03 9.12
C GLU A 245 8.04 -0.43 8.93
N VAL A 246 8.75 -0.96 9.92
CA VAL A 246 9.14 -2.38 9.97
C VAL A 246 8.25 -3.08 10.96
N LEU A 247 7.41 -3.99 10.48
CA LEU A 247 6.57 -4.80 11.35
C LEU A 247 7.40 -5.87 12.06
N SER A 248 7.14 -6.05 13.34
CA SER A 248 7.78 -7.12 14.13
C SER A 248 7.30 -8.51 13.70
N ASP A 249 6.09 -8.60 13.15
CA ASP A 249 5.45 -9.81 12.67
C ASP A 249 4.49 -9.46 11.53
N ILE A 250 4.53 -10.24 10.45
CA ILE A 250 3.64 -10.05 9.28
C ILE A 250 2.16 -10.18 9.65
N SER A 251 1.82 -11.00 10.65
CA SER A 251 0.44 -11.17 11.11
C SER A 251 -0.21 -9.88 11.63
N MET A 252 0.60 -8.86 11.92
CA MET A 252 0.11 -7.53 12.32
C MET A 252 -0.35 -6.68 11.11
N LEU A 253 0.06 -7.04 9.88
CA LEU A 253 -0.20 -6.25 8.67
C LEU A 253 -1.69 -5.93 8.46
N PRO A 254 -2.63 -6.89 8.60
CA PRO A 254 -4.06 -6.62 8.38
C PRO A 254 -4.65 -5.56 9.30
N ALA A 255 -4.20 -5.50 10.55
CA ALA A 255 -4.66 -4.48 11.51
C ALA A 255 -3.92 -3.16 11.33
N ARG A 256 -2.61 -3.22 11.05
CA ARG A 256 -1.75 -2.04 11.00
C ARG A 256 -1.95 -1.19 9.75
N LEU A 257 -2.20 -1.81 8.60
CA LEU A 257 -2.33 -1.11 7.32
C LEU A 257 -3.48 -0.08 7.30
N PRO A 258 -4.71 -0.39 7.74
CA PRO A 258 -5.78 0.60 7.83
C PRO A 258 -5.49 1.73 8.84
N GLU A 259 -4.84 1.42 9.96
CA GLU A 259 -4.44 2.40 10.96
C GLU A 259 -3.41 3.39 10.40
N LEU A 260 -2.38 2.89 9.73
CA LEU A 260 -1.36 3.71 9.06
C LEU A 260 -1.97 4.59 7.98
N TYR A 261 -2.84 4.03 7.15
CA TYR A 261 -3.55 4.78 6.14
C TYR A 261 -4.29 5.98 6.75
N LYS A 262 -5.08 5.73 7.79
CA LYS A 262 -5.81 6.77 8.51
C LYS A 262 -4.87 7.86 9.04
N ASN A 263 -3.77 7.49 9.67
CA ASN A 263 -2.83 8.42 10.28
C ASN A 263 -2.09 9.30 9.24
N LEU A 264 -1.83 8.76 8.05
CA LEU A 264 -1.11 9.48 6.98
C LEU A 264 -2.03 10.36 6.13
N THR A 265 -3.34 10.11 6.14
CA THR A 265 -4.32 10.79 5.28
C THR A 265 -5.25 11.72 6.05
N THR A 266 -5.10 11.84 7.38
CA THR A 266 -5.85 12.80 8.24
C THR A 266 -5.07 14.07 8.39
#